data_6049d5f5f62847ff0509f1d9b2de2af0
#
_entry.id   6049d5f5f62847ff0509f1d9b2de2af0
#
_cell.length_a   1.000
_cell.length_b   1.000
_cell.length_c   1.000
_cell.angle_alpha   90.00
_cell.angle_beta   90.00
_cell.angle_gamma   90.00
#
_symmetry.space_group_name_H-M   'P 1'
#
loop_
_entity.id
_entity.type
_entity.pdbx_description
1 polymer ?
#
loop_
_entity_poly.entity_id
_entity_poly.type
_entity_poly.pdbx_seq_one_letter_code
_entity_poly.pdbx_strand_id
1 'polypeptide(L)'
;MRTFAALLLVALLFASCKTEEVAVEKFSNRNGVWLWGSPMKEAPDTEWKEKGIGHILLNEAAFDRWGDEEVYTFIADCEKLGLTVHIWFQCFYDEGKWVSPIDDEKKAIKQDFYDKVIARALGYVKKGIKGIHLDYIRYGGTASKHDYPECGATYSITEFCRQLNVAVKAENKDVILSAALMPEINSEHYYGQNPAQMGQWLDILMPMVYRYGYGGEDKPLEWVNEACNWFAANSSGAEVWAGIQTYTLDLEQKEEAPIPLDAAGILKDCKDIVNTDACGIVLFRHGLGEFPDMNGLWETKNGTVEE
;
A
#
# COMPACT_ATOMS: atom_id res chain seq x y z
N MET A 1 49.91 60.92 -23.28
CA MET A 1 50.01 60.05 -22.08
C MET A 1 48.70 59.32 -21.99
N ARG A 2 48.67 58.01 -22.30
CA ARG A 2 47.48 57.12 -22.24
C ARG A 2 47.66 56.16 -21.08
N THR A 3 46.85 56.30 -20.07
CA THR A 3 46.80 55.40 -18.89
C THR A 3 45.88 54.24 -19.21
N PHE A 4 46.45 53.04 -19.23
CA PHE A 4 45.71 51.77 -19.27
C PHE A 4 45.20 51.41 -17.88
N ALA A 5 43.92 51.28 -17.72
CA ALA A 5 43.31 50.70 -16.53
C ALA A 5 43.12 49.20 -16.77
N ALA A 6 43.79 48.38 -15.95
CA ALA A 6 43.62 46.92 -15.95
C ALA A 6 42.41 46.55 -15.10
N LEU A 7 41.40 45.92 -15.74
CA LEU A 7 40.28 45.30 -15.04
C LEU A 7 40.70 43.90 -14.54
N LEU A 8 40.70 43.69 -13.24
CA LEU A 8 40.93 42.41 -12.62
C LEU A 8 39.55 41.68 -12.49
N LEU A 9 39.37 40.62 -13.29
CA LEU A 9 38.20 39.79 -13.25
C LEU A 9 38.41 38.73 -12.16
N VAL A 10 37.74 38.87 -11.00
CA VAL A 10 37.71 37.85 -9.97
C VAL A 10 36.60 36.86 -10.26
N ALA A 11 36.94 35.68 -10.75
CA ALA A 11 36.02 34.58 -10.93
C ALA A 11 35.78 33.91 -9.56
N LEU A 12 34.64 34.16 -8.95
CA LEU A 12 34.15 33.42 -7.79
C LEU A 12 33.66 32.04 -8.24
N LEU A 13 34.46 31.01 -7.99
CA LEU A 13 34.05 29.61 -8.08
C LEU A 13 33.13 29.30 -6.89
N PHE A 14 31.82 29.32 -7.14
CA PHE A 14 30.87 28.70 -6.22
C PHE A 14 31.00 27.18 -6.36
N ALA A 15 31.75 26.56 -5.47
CA ALA A 15 31.68 25.13 -5.23
C ALA A 15 30.29 24.84 -4.61
N SER A 16 29.36 24.40 -5.44
CA SER A 16 28.07 23.85 -4.97
C SER A 16 28.39 22.54 -4.24
N CYS A 17 28.51 22.61 -2.93
CA CYS A 17 28.47 21.42 -2.08
C CYS A 17 27.05 20.88 -2.16
N LYS A 18 26.81 19.91 -3.04
CA LYS A 18 25.62 19.04 -2.92
C LYS A 18 25.82 18.23 -1.65
N THR A 19 25.23 18.68 -0.55
CA THR A 19 24.92 17.78 0.55
C THR A 19 23.97 16.73 -0.04
N GLU A 20 24.44 15.50 -0.21
CA GLU A 20 23.53 14.36 -0.35
C GLU A 20 22.69 14.36 0.92
N GLU A 21 21.45 14.78 0.83
CA GLU A 21 20.45 14.48 1.86
C GLU A 21 20.39 12.95 1.94
N VAL A 22 20.98 12.40 2.99
CA VAL A 22 20.76 11.00 3.35
C VAL A 22 19.25 10.88 3.55
N ALA A 23 18.59 10.22 2.63
CA ALA A 23 17.15 9.98 2.72
C ALA A 23 16.90 9.26 4.06
N VAL A 24 16.24 9.95 4.98
CA VAL A 24 15.85 9.32 6.24
C VAL A 24 14.91 8.18 5.89
N GLU A 25 15.31 6.98 6.24
CA GLU A 25 14.52 5.77 5.98
C GLU A 25 13.15 5.92 6.66
N LYS A 26 12.09 6.00 5.85
CA LYS A 26 10.73 6.33 6.31
C LYS A 26 10.14 5.22 7.17
N PHE A 27 10.49 3.97 6.87
CA PHE A 27 10.03 2.79 7.60
C PHE A 27 11.21 1.90 7.98
N SER A 28 11.31 1.55 9.25
CA SER A 28 12.35 0.64 9.77
C SER A 28 12.06 -0.83 9.48
N ASN A 29 10.82 -1.17 9.15
CA ASN A 29 10.37 -2.49 8.72
C ASN A 29 9.38 -2.32 7.57
N ARG A 30 9.41 -3.22 6.58
CA ARG A 30 8.58 -3.16 5.37
C ARG A 30 7.90 -4.49 5.07
N ASN A 31 7.74 -5.31 6.10
CA ASN A 31 7.03 -6.57 6.01
C ASN A 31 5.69 -6.46 6.74
N GLY A 32 4.62 -6.83 6.07
CA GLY A 32 3.27 -6.74 6.61
C GLY A 32 2.44 -8.00 6.40
N VAL A 33 1.28 -8.03 7.04
CA VAL A 33 0.30 -9.09 6.89
C VAL A 33 -1.11 -8.51 6.89
N TRP A 34 -1.98 -9.01 5.98
CA TRP A 34 -3.42 -8.76 6.06
C TRP A 34 -4.06 -9.74 7.06
N LEU A 35 -4.80 -9.18 7.99
CA LEU A 35 -5.51 -9.90 9.05
C LEU A 35 -7.01 -9.60 8.94
N TRP A 36 -7.83 -10.64 8.68
CA TRP A 36 -9.27 -10.52 8.78
C TRP A 36 -9.72 -10.25 10.23
N GLY A 37 -10.86 -9.59 10.39
CA GLY A 37 -11.39 -9.27 11.72
C GLY A 37 -11.72 -10.51 12.57
N SER A 38 -12.24 -11.59 11.95
CA SER A 38 -12.66 -12.79 12.68
C SER A 38 -11.53 -13.48 13.43
N PRO A 39 -10.33 -13.75 12.86
CA PRO A 39 -9.23 -14.41 13.53
C PRO A 39 -8.34 -13.48 14.36
N MET A 40 -8.73 -12.22 14.60
CA MET A 40 -7.89 -11.26 15.33
C MET A 40 -7.39 -11.78 16.67
N LYS A 41 -8.25 -12.44 17.47
CA LYS A 41 -7.87 -12.98 18.79
C LYS A 41 -6.93 -14.19 18.73
N GLU A 42 -6.79 -14.80 17.57
CA GLU A 42 -5.93 -15.95 17.31
C GLU A 42 -4.64 -15.54 16.61
N ALA A 43 -4.46 -14.23 16.38
CA ALA A 43 -3.31 -13.71 15.67
C ALA A 43 -2.02 -13.95 16.48
N PRO A 44 -0.99 -14.59 15.88
CA PRO A 44 0.26 -14.90 16.57
C PRO A 44 1.22 -13.69 16.50
N ASP A 45 0.83 -12.57 17.11
CA ASP A 45 1.53 -11.29 17.06
C ASP A 45 3.00 -11.38 17.50
N THR A 46 3.28 -12.10 18.57
CA THR A 46 4.64 -12.36 19.06
C THR A 46 5.46 -13.13 18.03
N GLU A 47 4.90 -14.20 17.45
CA GLU A 47 5.56 -15.00 16.42
C GLU A 47 5.81 -14.15 15.15
N TRP A 48 4.85 -13.31 14.76
CA TRP A 48 5.04 -12.40 13.63
C TRP A 48 6.18 -11.42 13.86
N LYS A 49 6.27 -10.86 15.07
CA LYS A 49 7.39 -9.99 15.43
C LYS A 49 8.72 -10.74 15.35
N GLU A 50 8.79 -11.95 15.88
CA GLU A 50 9.99 -12.80 15.83
C GLU A 50 10.38 -13.17 14.40
N LYS A 51 9.41 -13.31 13.49
CA LYS A 51 9.61 -13.58 12.07
C LYS A 51 9.84 -12.32 11.20
N GLY A 52 10.03 -11.16 11.81
CA GLY A 52 10.37 -9.93 11.09
C GLY A 52 9.17 -9.23 10.42
N ILE A 53 7.93 -9.55 10.79
CA ILE A 53 6.75 -8.75 10.44
C ILE A 53 6.76 -7.46 11.28
N GLY A 54 6.45 -6.34 10.67
CA GLY A 54 6.39 -5.03 11.32
C GLY A 54 5.03 -4.34 11.23
N HIS A 55 4.19 -4.77 10.29
CA HIS A 55 2.91 -4.14 10.01
C HIS A 55 1.77 -5.15 9.95
N ILE A 56 0.64 -4.81 10.59
CA ILE A 56 -0.60 -5.60 10.55
C ILE A 56 -1.69 -4.74 9.93
N LEU A 57 -2.30 -5.20 8.83
CA LEU A 57 -3.42 -4.57 8.19
C LEU A 57 -4.70 -5.27 8.67
N LEU A 58 -5.26 -4.78 9.79
CA LEU A 58 -6.42 -5.35 10.46
C LEU A 58 -7.71 -4.88 9.78
N ASN A 59 -8.51 -5.83 9.31
CA ASN A 59 -9.81 -5.52 8.74
C ASN A 59 -10.77 -4.95 9.79
N GLU A 60 -11.43 -3.84 9.48
CA GLU A 60 -12.32 -3.12 10.39
C GLU A 60 -13.51 -3.96 10.91
N ALA A 61 -13.90 -5.04 10.23
CA ALA A 61 -14.91 -5.98 10.75
C ALA A 61 -14.54 -6.59 12.12
N ALA A 62 -13.30 -6.42 12.56
CA ALA A 62 -12.91 -6.77 13.94
C ALA A 62 -13.71 -5.98 14.97
N PHE A 63 -14.03 -4.71 14.74
CA PHE A 63 -14.80 -3.87 15.65
C PHE A 63 -16.24 -4.38 15.80
N ASP A 64 -16.88 -4.77 14.72
CA ASP A 64 -18.22 -5.36 14.75
C ASP A 64 -18.22 -6.74 15.43
N ARG A 65 -17.14 -7.51 15.25
CA ARG A 65 -17.01 -8.86 15.76
C ARG A 65 -16.67 -8.91 17.25
N TRP A 66 -15.76 -8.06 17.71
CA TRP A 66 -15.15 -8.14 19.03
C TRP A 66 -15.44 -6.93 19.91
N GLY A 67 -15.92 -5.83 19.34
CA GLY A 67 -16.13 -4.55 20.01
C GLY A 67 -14.86 -3.71 20.16
N ASP A 68 -15.06 -2.43 20.42
CA ASP A 68 -14.00 -1.42 20.49
C ASP A 68 -12.91 -1.77 21.52
N GLU A 69 -13.31 -2.15 22.74
CA GLU A 69 -12.39 -2.42 23.85
C GLU A 69 -11.37 -3.51 23.49
N GLU A 70 -11.84 -4.63 22.95
CA GLU A 70 -10.99 -5.76 22.59
C GLU A 70 -10.06 -5.41 21.43
N VAL A 71 -10.56 -4.69 20.41
CA VAL A 71 -9.74 -4.30 19.26
C VAL A 71 -8.67 -3.31 19.66
N TYR A 72 -8.99 -2.28 20.46
CA TYR A 72 -7.97 -1.32 20.91
C TYR A 72 -6.97 -1.94 21.89
N THR A 73 -7.39 -2.94 22.67
CA THR A 73 -6.45 -3.73 23.50
C THR A 73 -5.47 -4.51 22.64
N PHE A 74 -5.95 -5.22 21.62
CA PHE A 74 -5.09 -5.91 20.65
C PHE A 74 -4.10 -4.95 19.97
N ILE A 75 -4.57 -3.78 19.50
CA ILE A 75 -3.71 -2.77 18.86
C ILE A 75 -2.63 -2.30 19.83
N ALA A 76 -2.98 -2.00 21.08
CA ALA A 76 -2.03 -1.56 22.09
C ALA A 76 -0.98 -2.64 22.44
N ASP A 77 -1.37 -3.91 22.43
CA ASP A 77 -0.44 -5.02 22.67
C ASP A 77 0.51 -5.22 21.48
N CYS A 78 0.01 -5.15 20.26
CA CYS A 78 0.84 -5.11 19.05
C CYS A 78 1.87 -3.95 19.08
N GLU A 79 1.44 -2.76 19.47
CA GLU A 79 2.33 -1.59 19.58
C GLU A 79 3.43 -1.77 20.65
N LYS A 80 3.15 -2.42 21.77
CA LYS A 80 4.16 -2.77 22.79
C LYS A 80 5.24 -3.71 22.24
N LEU A 81 4.87 -4.58 21.29
CA LEU A 81 5.79 -5.45 20.56
C LEU A 81 6.56 -4.69 19.44
N GLY A 82 6.21 -3.43 19.17
CA GLY A 82 6.77 -2.64 18.09
C GLY A 82 6.18 -2.98 16.72
N LEU A 83 4.96 -3.52 16.69
CA LEU A 83 4.17 -3.71 15.47
C LEU A 83 3.31 -2.48 15.21
N THR A 84 3.14 -2.09 13.96
CA THR A 84 2.24 -1.01 13.56
C THR A 84 0.95 -1.60 13.01
N VAL A 85 -0.18 -1.28 13.64
CA VAL A 85 -1.49 -1.73 13.14
C VAL A 85 -2.11 -0.65 12.26
N HIS A 86 -2.53 -1.05 11.07
CA HIS A 86 -3.32 -0.25 10.14
C HIS A 86 -4.75 -0.74 10.16
N ILE A 87 -5.73 0.16 10.22
CA ILE A 87 -7.12 -0.24 10.00
C ILE A 87 -7.36 -0.35 8.49
N TRP A 88 -7.70 -1.54 8.05
CA TRP A 88 -8.02 -1.90 6.67
C TRP A 88 -9.51 -1.88 6.45
N PHE A 89 -10.00 -1.02 5.56
CA PHE A 89 -11.41 -0.91 5.22
C PHE A 89 -11.67 -0.67 3.72
N GLN A 90 -12.89 -1.00 3.31
CA GLN A 90 -13.35 -0.82 1.94
C GLN A 90 -13.81 0.62 1.70
N CYS A 91 -13.33 1.24 0.58
CA CYS A 91 -13.67 2.62 0.21
C CYS A 91 -14.93 2.69 -0.65
N PHE A 92 -14.86 2.18 -1.88
CA PHE A 92 -15.95 2.27 -2.88
C PHE A 92 -16.70 0.96 -3.07
N TYR A 93 -16.80 0.19 -1.98
CA TYR A 93 -17.63 -1.00 -1.90
C TYR A 93 -18.39 -0.94 -0.58
N ASP A 94 -19.71 -0.76 -0.65
CA ASP A 94 -20.57 -0.55 0.51
C ASP A 94 -21.81 -1.45 0.39
N GLU A 95 -22.21 -2.10 1.46
CA GLU A 95 -23.35 -3.02 1.53
C GLU A 95 -23.39 -4.07 0.38
N GLY A 96 -22.22 -4.61 0.03
CA GLY A 96 -22.11 -5.64 -1.00
C GLY A 96 -22.19 -5.13 -2.44
N LYS A 97 -22.06 -3.82 -2.67
CA LYS A 97 -22.17 -3.18 -3.98
C LYS A 97 -21.05 -2.18 -4.25
N TRP A 98 -20.65 -2.10 -5.51
CA TRP A 98 -19.77 -1.03 -5.96
C TRP A 98 -20.49 0.31 -5.93
N VAL A 99 -19.83 1.30 -5.33
CA VAL A 99 -20.29 2.69 -5.30
C VAL A 99 -19.39 3.49 -6.24
N SER A 100 -19.97 4.02 -7.32
CA SER A 100 -19.22 4.96 -8.18
C SER A 100 -18.91 6.22 -7.38
N PRO A 101 -17.65 6.70 -7.36
CA PRO A 101 -17.29 7.98 -6.76
C PRO A 101 -17.88 9.19 -7.49
N ILE A 102 -18.38 9.00 -8.72
CA ILE A 102 -19.00 10.04 -9.54
C ILE A 102 -20.52 9.84 -9.55
N ASP A 103 -21.25 10.95 -9.45
CA ASP A 103 -22.67 11.08 -9.78
C ASP A 103 -22.76 11.28 -11.29
N ASP A 104 -23.24 10.27 -12.03
CA ASP A 104 -23.27 10.28 -13.50
C ASP A 104 -24.27 11.31 -14.07
N GLU A 105 -25.31 11.67 -13.31
CA GLU A 105 -26.28 12.67 -13.72
C GLU A 105 -25.69 14.08 -13.61
N LYS A 106 -24.97 14.33 -12.52
CA LYS A 106 -24.33 15.63 -12.26
C LYS A 106 -22.94 15.74 -12.87
N LYS A 107 -22.36 14.63 -13.31
CA LYS A 107 -20.96 14.52 -13.77
C LYS A 107 -19.95 15.13 -12.79
N ALA A 108 -20.14 14.83 -11.54
CA ALA A 108 -19.39 15.41 -10.43
C ALA A 108 -19.14 14.38 -9.33
N ILE A 109 -18.15 14.64 -8.50
CA ILE A 109 -17.85 13.82 -7.33
C ILE A 109 -19.05 13.74 -6.39
N LYS A 110 -19.34 12.55 -5.86
CA LYS A 110 -20.26 12.33 -4.75
C LYS A 110 -19.63 12.76 -3.44
N GLN A 111 -19.59 14.05 -3.19
CA GLN A 111 -18.89 14.62 -2.03
C GLN A 111 -19.40 14.05 -0.70
N ASP A 112 -20.70 13.91 -0.53
CA ASP A 112 -21.30 13.33 0.70
C ASP A 112 -20.77 11.90 0.99
N PHE A 113 -20.51 11.13 -0.07
CA PHE A 113 -19.94 9.81 0.09
C PHE A 113 -18.45 9.88 0.49
N TYR A 114 -17.68 10.79 -0.11
CA TYR A 114 -16.29 11.04 0.30
C TYR A 114 -16.23 11.45 1.77
N ASP A 115 -17.07 12.40 2.17
CA ASP A 115 -17.12 12.89 3.54
C ASP A 115 -17.44 11.77 4.54
N LYS A 116 -18.35 10.84 4.17
CA LYS A 116 -18.66 9.64 4.99
C LYS A 116 -17.42 8.76 5.19
N VAL A 117 -16.69 8.44 4.13
CA VAL A 117 -15.51 7.56 4.19
C VAL A 117 -14.34 8.25 4.92
N ILE A 118 -14.12 9.54 4.66
CA ILE A 118 -13.08 10.34 5.34
C ILE A 118 -13.39 10.47 6.84
N ALA A 119 -14.64 10.73 7.20
CA ALA A 119 -15.05 10.79 8.61
C ALA A 119 -14.82 9.47 9.35
N ARG A 120 -15.02 8.32 8.68
CA ARG A 120 -14.71 6.99 9.22
C ARG A 120 -13.22 6.86 9.52
N ALA A 121 -12.35 7.20 8.57
CA ALA A 121 -10.90 7.19 8.77
C ALA A 121 -10.46 8.10 9.92
N LEU A 122 -10.99 9.33 9.98
CA LEU A 122 -10.72 10.29 11.06
C LEU A 122 -11.18 9.75 12.42
N GLY A 123 -12.27 8.99 12.47
CA GLY A 123 -12.73 8.33 13.68
C GLY A 123 -11.68 7.41 14.29
N TYR A 124 -10.97 6.63 13.46
CA TYR A 124 -9.87 5.78 13.89
C TYR A 124 -8.63 6.61 14.29
N VAL A 125 -8.24 7.58 13.47
CA VAL A 125 -7.06 8.43 13.73
C VAL A 125 -7.18 9.17 15.07
N LYS A 126 -8.35 9.73 15.38
CA LYS A 126 -8.62 10.41 16.66
C LYS A 126 -8.54 9.48 17.88
N LYS A 127 -8.68 8.18 17.68
CA LYS A 127 -8.50 7.15 18.72
C LYS A 127 -7.06 6.60 18.77
N GLY A 128 -6.10 7.22 18.04
CA GLY A 128 -4.68 6.91 18.12
C GLY A 128 -4.16 5.89 17.11
N ILE A 129 -4.98 5.47 16.13
CA ILE A 129 -4.54 4.56 15.08
C ILE A 129 -3.43 5.19 14.23
N LYS A 130 -2.36 4.43 13.99
CA LYS A 130 -1.14 4.88 13.30
C LYS A 130 -1.12 4.61 11.80
N GLY A 131 -2.02 3.78 11.30
CA GLY A 131 -2.11 3.45 9.88
C GLY A 131 -3.54 3.31 9.39
N ILE A 132 -3.81 3.80 8.19
CA ILE A 132 -5.07 3.62 7.46
C ILE A 132 -4.74 2.93 6.14
N HIS A 133 -5.35 1.77 5.91
CA HIS A 133 -5.18 1.00 4.68
C HIS A 133 -6.48 0.97 3.89
N LEU A 134 -6.42 1.53 2.68
CA LEU A 134 -7.56 1.70 1.79
C LEU A 134 -7.66 0.52 0.84
N ASP A 135 -8.74 -0.24 0.93
CA ASP A 135 -9.07 -1.26 -0.04
C ASP A 135 -10.31 -0.86 -0.85
N TYR A 136 -10.53 -1.50 -1.99
CA TYR A 136 -11.61 -1.14 -2.91
C TYR A 136 -11.63 0.36 -3.29
N ILE A 137 -10.46 1.01 -3.24
CA ILE A 137 -10.28 2.40 -3.68
C ILE A 137 -10.20 2.44 -5.22
N ARG A 138 -11.27 2.01 -5.86
CA ARG A 138 -11.35 1.82 -7.31
C ARG A 138 -12.77 1.61 -7.79
N TYR A 139 -12.97 1.69 -9.10
CA TYR A 139 -14.17 1.16 -9.74
C TYR A 139 -14.11 -0.37 -9.85
N GLY A 140 -15.27 -1.01 -9.96
CA GLY A 140 -15.39 -2.46 -10.14
C GLY A 140 -15.18 -2.91 -11.60
N GLY A 141 -14.21 -2.37 -12.32
CA GLY A 141 -13.98 -2.66 -13.74
C GLY A 141 -14.76 -1.76 -14.70
N THR A 142 -15.34 -0.67 -14.24
CA THR A 142 -16.25 0.18 -15.03
C THR A 142 -15.79 1.63 -15.15
N ALA A 143 -14.55 1.96 -14.78
CA ALA A 143 -14.06 3.34 -14.74
C ALA A 143 -14.29 4.12 -16.05
N SER A 144 -14.02 3.48 -17.21
CA SER A 144 -14.23 4.11 -18.52
C SER A 144 -15.69 4.49 -18.84
N LYS A 145 -16.67 3.97 -18.07
CA LYS A 145 -18.08 4.36 -18.22
C LYS A 145 -18.44 5.64 -17.45
N HIS A 146 -17.54 6.08 -16.60
CA HIS A 146 -17.70 7.23 -15.70
C HIS A 146 -16.64 8.31 -15.97
N ASP A 147 -16.13 8.37 -17.19
CA ASP A 147 -15.07 9.30 -17.58
C ASP A 147 -15.65 10.50 -18.32
N TYR A 148 -15.91 11.58 -17.61
CA TYR A 148 -16.51 12.80 -18.12
C TYR A 148 -15.45 13.92 -18.26
N PRO A 149 -15.58 14.84 -19.24
CA PRO A 149 -14.66 15.97 -19.37
C PRO A 149 -14.56 16.84 -18.12
N GLU A 150 -15.66 16.96 -17.37
CA GLU A 150 -15.75 17.76 -16.14
C GLU A 150 -15.23 17.02 -14.91
N CYS A 151 -15.29 15.68 -14.93
CA CYS A 151 -14.90 14.84 -13.80
C CYS A 151 -14.54 13.43 -14.29
N GLY A 152 -13.27 13.19 -14.56
CA GLY A 152 -12.78 11.88 -15.00
C GLY A 152 -12.74 10.84 -13.89
N ALA A 153 -12.87 9.56 -14.26
CA ALA A 153 -12.84 8.46 -13.31
C ALA A 153 -11.52 8.40 -12.51
N THR A 154 -10.37 8.55 -13.18
CA THR A 154 -9.06 8.59 -12.52
C THR A 154 -8.92 9.81 -11.61
N TYR A 155 -9.41 10.97 -12.04
CA TYR A 155 -9.44 12.16 -11.21
C TYR A 155 -10.23 11.93 -9.92
N SER A 156 -11.40 11.27 -9.99
CA SER A 156 -12.23 11.03 -8.80
C SER A 156 -11.51 10.17 -7.76
N ILE A 157 -10.79 9.12 -8.16
CA ILE A 157 -10.01 8.30 -7.23
C ILE A 157 -8.87 9.11 -6.61
N THR A 158 -8.13 9.87 -7.43
CA THR A 158 -7.01 10.71 -6.97
C THR A 158 -7.48 11.81 -6.03
N GLU A 159 -8.60 12.46 -6.36
CA GLU A 159 -9.16 13.55 -5.54
C GLU A 159 -9.64 13.03 -4.17
N PHE A 160 -10.19 11.81 -4.12
CA PHE A 160 -10.47 11.16 -2.83
C PHE A 160 -9.20 10.96 -2.00
N CYS A 161 -8.11 10.42 -2.61
CA CYS A 161 -6.83 10.27 -1.92
C CYS A 161 -6.32 11.60 -1.37
N ARG A 162 -6.43 12.67 -2.18
CA ARG A 162 -6.01 14.03 -1.77
C ARG A 162 -6.82 14.54 -0.58
N GLN A 163 -8.15 14.45 -0.66
CA GLN A 163 -9.01 14.94 0.44
C GLN A 163 -8.78 14.15 1.72
N LEU A 164 -8.65 12.82 1.62
CA LEU A 164 -8.35 11.96 2.76
C LEU A 164 -6.99 12.31 3.38
N ASN A 165 -5.95 12.46 2.55
CA ASN A 165 -4.61 12.85 3.02
C ASN A 165 -4.65 14.15 3.78
N VAL A 166 -5.24 15.20 3.20
CA VAL A 166 -5.34 16.54 3.83
C VAL A 166 -6.04 16.43 5.17
N ALA A 167 -7.15 15.71 5.26
CA ALA A 167 -7.91 15.56 6.50
C ALA A 167 -7.15 14.77 7.57
N VAL A 168 -6.57 13.62 7.19
CA VAL A 168 -5.84 12.75 8.12
C VAL A 168 -4.54 13.40 8.59
N LYS A 169 -3.76 14.00 7.68
CA LYS A 169 -2.48 14.62 8.05
C LYS A 169 -2.66 15.92 8.85
N ALA A 170 -3.81 16.58 8.73
CA ALA A 170 -4.17 17.70 9.59
C ALA A 170 -4.49 17.26 11.04
N GLU A 171 -5.09 16.08 11.22
CA GLU A 171 -5.33 15.49 12.54
C GLU A 171 -4.04 14.91 13.15
N ASN A 172 -3.31 14.13 12.37
CA ASN A 172 -2.01 13.58 12.76
C ASN A 172 -1.14 13.32 11.52
N LYS A 173 -0.08 14.09 11.36
CA LYS A 173 0.86 14.01 10.22
C LYS A 173 1.61 12.68 10.11
N ASP A 174 1.75 11.95 11.21
CA ASP A 174 2.54 10.72 11.30
C ASP A 174 1.72 9.46 10.97
N VAL A 175 0.40 9.57 10.76
CA VAL A 175 -0.44 8.45 10.33
C VAL A 175 -0.03 8.00 8.93
N ILE A 176 0.21 6.70 8.77
CA ILE A 176 0.58 6.08 7.50
C ILE A 176 -0.69 5.86 6.67
N LEU A 177 -0.70 6.36 5.44
CA LEU A 177 -1.76 6.12 4.46
C LEU A 177 -1.28 5.13 3.40
N SER A 178 -1.97 4.02 3.24
CA SER A 178 -1.66 3.01 2.23
C SER A 178 -2.90 2.57 1.46
N ALA A 179 -2.72 2.01 0.27
CA ALA A 179 -3.82 1.48 -0.52
C ALA A 179 -3.46 0.18 -1.24
N ALA A 180 -4.43 -0.74 -1.32
CA ALA A 180 -4.39 -1.90 -2.20
C ALA A 180 -4.72 -1.46 -3.63
N LEU A 181 -3.89 -1.85 -4.60
CA LEU A 181 -4.08 -1.56 -6.01
C LEU A 181 -4.21 -2.86 -6.82
N MET A 182 -4.97 -2.78 -7.91
CA MET A 182 -4.98 -3.86 -8.90
C MET A 182 -3.60 -3.94 -9.56
N PRO A 183 -3.10 -5.14 -9.87
CA PRO A 183 -1.70 -5.34 -10.29
C PRO A 183 -1.44 -5.03 -11.76
N GLU A 184 -2.50 -4.80 -12.56
CA GLU A 184 -2.36 -4.57 -13.99
C GLU A 184 -1.71 -3.21 -14.28
N ILE A 185 -0.72 -3.23 -15.13
CA ILE A 185 -0.13 -2.05 -15.72
C ILE A 185 -1.20 -1.32 -16.54
N ASN A 186 -1.33 -0.01 -16.37
CA ASN A 186 -2.36 0.83 -17.01
C ASN A 186 -3.81 0.46 -16.59
N SER A 187 -4.01 0.17 -15.33
CA SER A 187 -5.32 -0.20 -14.76
C SER A 187 -6.36 0.93 -14.73
N GLU A 188 -6.00 2.16 -15.13
CA GLU A 188 -6.86 3.35 -15.11
C GLU A 188 -8.16 3.15 -15.89
N HIS A 189 -8.08 2.53 -17.07
CA HIS A 189 -9.23 2.30 -17.94
C HIS A 189 -10.34 1.47 -17.25
N TYR A 190 -9.96 0.51 -16.42
CA TYR A 190 -10.90 -0.38 -15.73
C TYR A 190 -11.23 0.08 -14.32
N TYR A 191 -10.23 0.57 -13.60
CA TYR A 191 -10.32 0.78 -12.16
C TYR A 191 -10.20 2.25 -11.73
N GLY A 192 -9.76 3.13 -12.61
CA GLY A 192 -9.52 4.54 -12.28
C GLY A 192 -8.29 4.76 -11.39
N GLN A 193 -7.48 3.72 -11.15
CA GLN A 193 -6.27 3.81 -10.34
C GLN A 193 -5.10 4.29 -11.19
N ASN A 194 -4.52 5.42 -10.82
CA ASN A 194 -3.26 5.93 -11.38
C ASN A 194 -2.21 6.02 -10.26
N PRO A 195 -1.24 5.11 -10.20
CA PRO A 195 -0.26 5.08 -9.12
C PRO A 195 0.53 6.37 -8.96
N ALA A 196 0.89 7.04 -10.07
CA ALA A 196 1.64 8.29 -10.04
C ALA A 196 0.83 9.45 -9.43
N GLN A 197 -0.48 9.48 -9.66
CA GLN A 197 -1.35 10.48 -9.07
C GLN A 197 -1.70 10.14 -7.61
N MET A 198 -2.01 8.86 -7.32
CA MET A 198 -2.33 8.41 -5.97
C MET A 198 -1.12 8.50 -5.03
N GLY A 199 0.08 8.17 -5.50
CA GLY A 199 1.31 8.21 -4.73
C GLY A 199 1.75 9.61 -4.29
N GLN A 200 1.19 10.67 -4.86
CA GLN A 200 1.38 12.04 -4.36
C GLN A 200 0.70 12.25 -2.99
N TRP A 201 -0.27 11.42 -2.64
CA TRP A 201 -1.12 11.58 -1.46
C TRP A 201 -1.05 10.41 -0.48
N LEU A 202 -0.55 9.26 -0.93
CA LEU A 202 -0.40 8.05 -0.12
C LEU A 202 1.07 7.81 0.20
N ASP A 203 1.32 7.22 1.37
CA ASP A 203 2.68 6.88 1.80
C ASP A 203 3.16 5.57 1.17
N ILE A 204 2.22 4.60 0.97
CA ILE A 204 2.51 3.26 0.45
C ILE A 204 1.45 2.84 -0.56
N LEU A 205 1.88 2.33 -1.70
CA LEU A 205 1.05 1.65 -2.69
C LEU A 205 1.31 0.14 -2.62
N MET A 206 0.25 -0.65 -2.52
CA MET A 206 0.33 -2.11 -2.36
C MET A 206 -0.34 -2.81 -3.55
N PRO A 207 0.35 -2.99 -4.70
CA PRO A 207 -0.18 -3.77 -5.81
C PRO A 207 -0.38 -5.22 -5.37
N MET A 208 -1.59 -5.75 -5.58
CA MET A 208 -1.97 -7.13 -5.24
C MET A 208 -1.47 -8.10 -6.32
N VAL A 209 -0.16 -8.36 -6.35
CA VAL A 209 0.48 -9.24 -7.34
C VAL A 209 0.24 -10.72 -7.02
N TYR A 210 -1.04 -11.07 -6.87
CA TYR A 210 -1.52 -12.42 -6.55
C TYR A 210 -1.38 -13.31 -7.78
N ARG A 211 -0.23 -13.99 -7.89
CA ARG A 211 0.12 -14.74 -9.10
C ARG A 211 -0.66 -16.05 -9.29
N TYR A 212 -1.11 -16.66 -8.21
CA TYR A 212 -1.78 -17.95 -8.27
C TYR A 212 -3.28 -17.80 -8.59
N GLY A 213 -3.71 -18.38 -9.70
CA GLY A 213 -5.10 -18.31 -10.16
C GLY A 213 -5.54 -16.98 -10.74
N TYR A 214 -4.64 -16.03 -10.98
CA TYR A 214 -5.01 -14.70 -11.48
C TYR A 214 -5.53 -14.76 -12.91
N GLY A 215 -6.80 -14.39 -13.08
CA GLY A 215 -7.46 -14.49 -14.38
C GLY A 215 -7.70 -15.93 -14.83
N GLY A 216 -7.72 -16.92 -13.92
CA GLY A 216 -7.95 -18.34 -14.20
C GLY A 216 -6.69 -19.12 -14.53
N GLU A 217 -5.50 -18.56 -14.32
CA GLU A 217 -4.21 -19.22 -14.54
C GLU A 217 -3.15 -18.72 -13.55
N ASP A 218 -2.13 -19.55 -13.31
CA ASP A 218 -0.96 -19.10 -12.54
C ASP A 218 -0.08 -18.20 -13.39
N LYS A 219 0.26 -17.02 -12.88
CA LYS A 219 1.18 -16.11 -13.54
C LYS A 219 2.64 -16.48 -13.21
N PRO A 220 3.57 -16.31 -14.17
CA PRO A 220 4.99 -16.50 -13.92
C PRO A 220 5.55 -15.41 -12.99
N LEU A 221 6.72 -15.64 -12.40
CA LEU A 221 7.39 -14.66 -11.53
C LEU A 221 7.77 -13.39 -12.28
N GLU A 222 8.07 -13.50 -13.56
CA GLU A 222 8.36 -12.35 -14.43
C GLU A 222 7.21 -11.33 -14.45
N TRP A 223 5.97 -11.79 -14.45
CA TRP A 223 4.79 -10.91 -14.36
C TRP A 223 4.75 -10.14 -13.03
N VAL A 224 5.09 -10.82 -11.91
CA VAL A 224 5.19 -10.16 -10.59
C VAL A 224 6.28 -9.11 -10.60
N ASN A 225 7.46 -9.45 -11.15
CA ASN A 225 8.62 -8.57 -11.19
C ASN A 225 8.36 -7.35 -12.08
N GLU A 226 7.76 -7.54 -13.25
CA GLU A 226 7.37 -6.45 -14.15
C GLU A 226 6.38 -5.49 -13.47
N ALA A 227 5.36 -6.02 -12.80
CA ALA A 227 4.41 -5.20 -12.06
C ALA A 227 5.11 -4.41 -10.95
N CYS A 228 5.91 -5.06 -10.10
CA CYS A 228 6.62 -4.39 -9.00
C CYS A 228 7.51 -3.24 -9.51
N ASN A 229 8.31 -3.49 -10.54
CA ASN A 229 9.21 -2.48 -11.13
C ASN A 229 8.41 -1.32 -11.77
N TRP A 230 7.33 -1.65 -12.47
CA TRP A 230 6.48 -0.62 -13.07
C TRP A 230 5.81 0.27 -12.00
N PHE A 231 5.26 -0.32 -10.93
CA PHE A 231 4.66 0.44 -9.85
C PHE A 231 5.70 1.32 -9.15
N ALA A 232 6.89 0.80 -8.87
CA ALA A 232 7.97 1.57 -8.26
C ALA A 232 8.38 2.79 -9.12
N ALA A 233 8.52 2.58 -10.43
CA ALA A 233 8.83 3.66 -11.38
C ALA A 233 7.71 4.70 -11.53
N ASN A 234 6.46 4.36 -11.15
CA ASN A 234 5.28 5.21 -11.32
C ASN A 234 4.58 5.55 -9.98
N SER A 235 5.30 5.54 -8.85
CA SER A 235 4.70 5.77 -7.52
C SER A 235 4.77 7.22 -7.03
N SER A 236 5.42 8.13 -7.78
CA SER A 236 5.63 9.54 -7.38
C SER A 236 6.21 9.72 -5.97
N GLY A 237 7.06 8.79 -5.53
CA GLY A 237 7.73 8.83 -4.22
C GLY A 237 7.01 8.11 -3.09
N ALA A 238 5.81 7.56 -3.32
CA ALA A 238 5.25 6.58 -2.40
C ALA A 238 6.07 5.28 -2.43
N GLU A 239 6.22 4.62 -1.30
CA GLU A 239 6.83 3.29 -1.27
C GLU A 239 5.91 2.25 -1.94
N VAL A 240 6.50 1.27 -2.61
CA VAL A 240 5.74 0.16 -3.22
C VAL A 240 6.02 -1.12 -2.44
N TRP A 241 4.98 -1.66 -1.81
CA TRP A 241 5.03 -2.91 -1.09
C TRP A 241 4.18 -3.95 -1.82
N ALA A 242 4.82 -5.01 -2.31
CA ALA A 242 4.14 -6.05 -3.08
C ALA A 242 3.20 -6.87 -2.18
N GLY A 243 1.92 -6.90 -2.53
CA GLY A 243 0.96 -7.81 -1.90
C GLY A 243 1.03 -9.18 -2.55
N ILE A 244 1.40 -10.23 -1.80
CA ILE A 244 1.50 -11.60 -2.31
C ILE A 244 0.61 -12.57 -1.55
N GLN A 245 0.18 -13.63 -2.25
CA GLN A 245 -0.63 -14.68 -1.66
C GLN A 245 0.21 -15.62 -0.80
N THR A 246 -0.41 -16.14 0.26
CA THR A 246 0.12 -17.23 1.09
C THR A 246 -0.52 -18.57 0.76
N TYR A 247 -1.20 -18.66 -0.38
CA TYR A 247 -1.90 -19.84 -0.85
C TYR A 247 -1.91 -19.90 -2.38
N THR A 248 -2.13 -21.07 -2.94
CA THR A 248 -2.47 -21.29 -4.35
C THR A 248 -3.94 -21.69 -4.49
N LEU A 249 -4.43 -21.80 -5.72
CA LEU A 249 -5.79 -22.25 -6.04
C LEU A 249 -5.74 -23.54 -6.85
N ASP A 250 -6.68 -24.44 -6.61
CA ASP A 250 -6.91 -25.59 -7.48
C ASP A 250 -7.82 -25.18 -8.64
N LEU A 251 -7.21 -24.85 -9.78
CA LEU A 251 -7.91 -24.35 -10.96
C LEU A 251 -8.73 -25.42 -11.68
N GLU A 252 -8.54 -26.71 -11.34
CA GLU A 252 -9.33 -27.82 -11.91
C GLU A 252 -10.64 -28.02 -11.16
N GLN A 253 -10.73 -27.56 -9.92
CA GLN A 253 -11.95 -27.66 -9.12
C GLN A 253 -12.85 -26.45 -9.36
N LYS A 254 -14.17 -26.71 -9.49
CA LYS A 254 -15.16 -25.64 -9.63
C LYS A 254 -15.32 -24.76 -8.38
N GLU A 255 -14.84 -25.24 -7.23
CA GLU A 255 -14.75 -24.48 -5.99
C GLU A 255 -13.27 -24.08 -5.83
N GLU A 256 -12.98 -22.80 -5.91
CA GLU A 256 -11.65 -22.20 -5.73
C GLU A 256 -11.25 -22.22 -4.24
N ALA A 257 -11.11 -23.44 -3.68
CA ALA A 257 -10.63 -23.55 -2.30
C ALA A 257 -9.13 -23.20 -2.22
N PRO A 258 -8.72 -22.31 -1.32
CA PRO A 258 -7.32 -21.97 -1.17
C PRO A 258 -6.53 -23.18 -0.63
N ILE A 259 -5.39 -23.47 -1.26
CA ILE A 259 -4.43 -24.48 -0.83
C ILE A 259 -3.25 -23.74 -0.18
N PRO A 260 -3.05 -23.88 1.15
CA PRO A 260 -1.98 -23.18 1.85
C PRO A 260 -0.59 -23.49 1.29
N LEU A 261 0.24 -22.46 1.12
CA LEU A 261 1.66 -22.63 0.81
C LEU A 261 2.45 -22.84 2.11
N ASP A 262 3.55 -23.61 2.01
CA ASP A 262 4.52 -23.73 3.08
C ASP A 262 5.42 -22.48 3.19
N ALA A 263 6.11 -22.35 4.31
CA ALA A 263 7.00 -21.22 4.56
C ALA A 263 8.11 -21.09 3.50
N ALA A 264 8.62 -22.21 2.95
CA ALA A 264 9.68 -22.19 1.94
C ALA A 264 9.19 -21.65 0.61
N GLY A 265 7.96 -22.00 0.19
CA GLY A 265 7.33 -21.48 -1.04
C GLY A 265 7.07 -19.99 -0.95
N ILE A 266 6.51 -19.51 0.18
CA ILE A 266 6.27 -18.07 0.41
C ILE A 266 7.60 -17.31 0.45
N LEU A 267 8.62 -17.84 1.15
CA LEU A 267 9.94 -17.19 1.24
C LEU A 267 10.61 -17.08 -0.14
N LYS A 268 10.41 -18.08 -1.01
CA LYS A 268 10.92 -18.02 -2.37
C LYS A 268 10.31 -16.83 -3.13
N ASP A 269 8.98 -16.68 -3.11
CA ASP A 269 8.30 -15.56 -3.77
C ASP A 269 8.74 -14.21 -3.14
N CYS A 270 8.96 -14.14 -1.82
CA CYS A 270 9.50 -12.96 -1.15
C CYS A 270 10.90 -12.59 -1.67
N LYS A 271 11.81 -13.57 -1.81
CA LYS A 271 13.17 -13.34 -2.30
C LYS A 271 13.21 -12.85 -3.75
N ASP A 272 12.29 -13.32 -4.57
CA ASP A 272 12.19 -12.84 -5.95
C ASP A 272 11.78 -11.35 -5.98
N ILE A 273 10.85 -10.93 -5.11
CA ILE A 273 10.43 -9.53 -4.99
C ILE A 273 11.56 -8.62 -4.50
N VAL A 274 12.43 -9.08 -3.61
CA VAL A 274 13.59 -8.29 -3.14
C VAL A 274 14.49 -7.88 -4.29
N ASN A 275 14.55 -8.65 -5.38
CA ASN A 275 15.32 -8.33 -6.57
C ASN A 275 14.63 -7.30 -7.49
N THR A 276 13.42 -6.88 -7.19
CA THR A 276 12.68 -5.82 -7.91
C THR A 276 12.91 -4.44 -7.28
N ASP A 277 12.30 -3.40 -7.84
CA ASP A 277 12.33 -2.05 -7.29
C ASP A 277 11.28 -1.84 -6.15
N ALA A 278 10.42 -2.81 -5.88
CA ALA A 278 9.58 -2.79 -4.68
C ALA A 278 10.45 -2.80 -3.41
N CYS A 279 10.00 -2.15 -2.35
CA CYS A 279 10.78 -2.00 -1.11
C CYS A 279 10.09 -2.60 0.12
N GLY A 280 8.95 -3.27 -0.07
CA GLY A 280 8.21 -3.94 0.99
C GLY A 280 7.38 -5.11 0.47
N ILE A 281 6.92 -5.96 1.39
CA ILE A 281 6.06 -7.12 1.09
C ILE A 281 4.94 -7.17 2.12
N VAL A 282 3.73 -7.47 1.66
CA VAL A 282 2.59 -7.72 2.53
C VAL A 282 1.96 -9.06 2.17
N LEU A 283 1.86 -9.95 3.15
CA LEU A 283 1.37 -11.32 2.99
C LEU A 283 -0.17 -11.35 3.04
N PHE A 284 -0.81 -11.82 2.01
CA PHE A 284 -2.24 -12.06 1.95
C PHE A 284 -2.51 -13.55 2.02
N ARG A 285 -2.93 -14.09 3.14
CA ARG A 285 -3.31 -13.46 4.40
C ARG A 285 -3.08 -14.41 5.57
N HIS A 286 -3.20 -13.91 6.79
CA HIS A 286 -3.25 -14.76 7.99
C HIS A 286 -4.36 -15.82 7.90
N GLY A 287 -4.08 -17.01 8.39
CA GLY A 287 -4.98 -18.16 8.36
C GLY A 287 -4.91 -18.98 7.06
N LEU A 288 -4.06 -18.58 6.12
CA LEU A 288 -3.73 -19.34 4.92
C LEU A 288 -2.19 -19.36 4.77
N GLY A 289 -1.61 -20.55 4.64
CA GLY A 289 -0.17 -20.74 4.50
C GLY A 289 0.64 -20.58 5.80
N GLU A 290 1.90 -20.98 5.74
CA GLU A 290 2.86 -20.92 6.83
C GLU A 290 3.79 -19.72 6.64
N PHE A 291 3.79 -18.78 7.57
CA PHE A 291 4.59 -17.56 7.41
C PHE A 291 6.08 -17.85 7.59
N PRO A 292 6.92 -17.42 6.63
CA PRO A 292 8.36 -17.60 6.70
C PRO A 292 9.02 -16.63 7.69
N ASP A 293 10.28 -16.92 8.05
CA ASP A 293 11.15 -15.93 8.67
C ASP A 293 11.58 -14.88 7.62
N MET A 294 11.18 -13.63 7.84
CA MET A 294 11.45 -12.49 6.96
C MET A 294 12.54 -11.55 7.52
N ASN A 295 13.21 -11.94 8.62
CA ASN A 295 14.32 -11.18 9.15
C ASN A 295 15.47 -11.12 8.14
N GLY A 296 16.10 -9.96 8.02
CA GLY A 296 17.22 -9.76 7.08
C GLY A 296 16.85 -9.83 5.59
N LEU A 297 15.55 -10.00 5.24
CA LEU A 297 15.12 -10.15 3.85
C LEU A 297 15.56 -8.98 2.94
N TRP A 298 15.59 -7.75 3.48
CA TRP A 298 15.96 -6.53 2.76
C TRP A 298 17.42 -6.13 2.90
N GLU A 299 18.21 -6.78 3.75
CA GLU A 299 19.63 -6.46 3.98
C GLU A 299 20.46 -6.70 2.72
N THR A 300 20.13 -7.73 1.95
CA THR A 300 20.83 -8.06 0.69
C THR A 300 20.64 -6.99 -0.39
N LYS A 301 19.57 -6.21 -0.33
CA LYS A 301 19.31 -5.13 -1.29
C LYS A 301 20.13 -3.87 -0.99
N ASN A 302 20.45 -3.63 0.29
CA ASN A 302 21.21 -2.47 0.75
C ASN A 302 22.70 -2.73 0.82
N GLY A 303 23.13 -4.00 0.69
CA GLY A 303 24.53 -4.41 0.70
C GLY A 303 25.10 -4.46 -0.72
N THR A 304 25.85 -3.44 -1.12
CA THR A 304 26.95 -3.67 -2.05
C THR A 304 27.86 -4.70 -1.40
N VAL A 305 27.80 -5.95 -1.85
CA VAL A 305 28.86 -6.91 -1.54
C VAL A 305 30.11 -6.36 -2.20
N GLU A 306 30.99 -5.71 -1.41
CA GLU A 306 32.40 -5.59 -1.79
C GLU A 306 32.98 -7.02 -1.72
N GLU A 307 33.24 -7.60 -2.90
CA GLU A 307 34.15 -8.74 -3.03
C GLU A 307 35.60 -8.31 -2.81
#